data_099b356ad2ccfb71aef3c5568b80f61c
#
_entry.id   099b356ad2ccfb71aef3c5568b80f61c
#
_cell.length_a   1.000
_cell.length_b   1.000
_cell.length_c   1.000
_cell.angle_alpha   90.00
_cell.angle_beta   90.00
_cell.angle_gamma   90.00
#
_symmetry.space_group_name_H-M   'P 1'
#
loop_
_entity.id
_entity.type
_entity.pdbx_description
1 polymer ?
#
loop_
_entity_poly.entity_id
_entity_poly.type
_entity_poly.pdbx_seq_one_letter_code
_entity_poly.pdbx_strand_id
1 'polypeptide(L)'
;MRIENKNDELVTEEEIELMIKEGIEDGTIEKEEEDIIKRVFKLDDKKIGSIMTPRNEIIWIDLEDDRDVNKVKIIESKRSIFPIASGELDDFIGVVQAKDILSAMFSEEKFDVEQIIKKPLVVSEHLETLDLVREFKENNGHVHMTIVVDEFGSVEGLITLNDLLEGIVGEIPGIDEEDEPKAVERDDGTWLIDGRYPIDRFAEIFDFKFNEEEDNYTTLAGFILSISGTIPNEKDKYTYERFIFEIIDIDGHQIDKILVTDLGVEEVEVEEEE
;
A
#
# COMPACT_ATOMS: atom_id res chain seq x y z
N MET A 1 -54.22 -31.60 0.51
CA MET A 1 -53.74 -30.24 0.20
C MET A 1 -52.20 -30.35 0.11
N ARG A 2 -51.72 -30.46 -1.13
CA ARG A 2 -50.30 -30.70 -1.44
C ARG A 2 -49.64 -29.34 -1.49
N ILE A 3 -48.72 -29.09 -0.58
CA ILE A 3 -47.89 -27.88 -0.60
C ILE A 3 -46.89 -28.13 -1.74
N GLU A 4 -47.04 -27.43 -2.85
CA GLU A 4 -46.05 -27.37 -3.91
C GLU A 4 -44.81 -26.71 -3.36
N ASN A 5 -43.68 -27.42 -3.46
CA ASN A 5 -42.35 -26.83 -3.29
C ASN A 5 -42.19 -25.69 -4.30
N LYS A 6 -42.07 -24.46 -3.81
CA LYS A 6 -41.52 -23.39 -4.59
C LYS A 6 -40.12 -23.82 -5.03
N ASN A 7 -39.88 -23.78 -6.34
CA ASN A 7 -38.56 -23.85 -6.93
C ASN A 7 -37.58 -23.04 -6.06
N ASP A 8 -36.52 -23.67 -5.57
CA ASP A 8 -35.32 -22.99 -5.20
C ASP A 8 -34.71 -22.38 -6.49
N GLU A 9 -35.16 -21.19 -6.86
CA GLU A 9 -34.45 -20.35 -7.81
C GLU A 9 -33.14 -20.00 -7.13
N LEU A 10 -32.07 -20.63 -7.61
CA LEU A 10 -30.69 -20.27 -7.17
C LEU A 10 -30.50 -18.80 -7.54
N VAL A 11 -30.28 -17.98 -6.53
CA VAL A 11 -29.95 -16.57 -6.71
C VAL A 11 -28.66 -16.50 -7.52
N THR A 12 -28.68 -15.78 -8.63
CA THR A 12 -27.50 -15.59 -9.48
C THR A 12 -26.67 -14.41 -9.00
N GLU A 13 -25.41 -14.36 -9.44
CA GLU A 13 -24.50 -13.24 -9.12
C GLU A 13 -25.08 -11.92 -9.64
N GLU A 14 -25.67 -11.92 -10.84
CA GLU A 14 -26.33 -10.74 -11.43
C GLU A 14 -27.50 -10.24 -10.56
N GLU A 15 -28.25 -11.16 -9.94
CA GLU A 15 -29.34 -10.79 -9.03
C GLU A 15 -28.81 -10.18 -7.74
N ILE A 16 -27.66 -10.67 -7.23
CA ILE A 16 -26.98 -10.09 -6.06
C ILE A 16 -26.46 -8.70 -6.40
N GLU A 17 -25.81 -8.51 -7.55
CA GLU A 17 -25.34 -7.20 -8.01
C GLU A 17 -26.48 -6.19 -8.13
N LEU A 18 -27.66 -6.63 -8.62
CA LEU A 18 -28.83 -5.76 -8.71
C LEU A 18 -29.32 -5.34 -7.32
N MET A 19 -29.37 -6.27 -6.36
CA MET A 19 -29.77 -5.96 -4.98
C MET A 19 -28.82 -4.99 -4.31
N ILE A 20 -27.50 -5.12 -4.56
CA ILE A 20 -26.48 -4.20 -4.05
C ILE A 20 -26.72 -2.79 -4.60
N LYS A 21 -26.98 -2.69 -5.91
CA LYS A 21 -27.27 -1.40 -6.56
C LYS A 21 -28.53 -0.74 -6.01
N GLU A 22 -29.60 -1.51 -5.77
CA GLU A 22 -30.80 -1.01 -5.11
C GLU A 22 -30.49 -0.52 -3.68
N GLY A 23 -29.63 -1.26 -2.94
CA GLY A 23 -29.19 -0.86 -1.60
C GLY A 23 -28.43 0.45 -1.56
N ILE A 24 -27.67 0.79 -2.63
CA ILE A 24 -26.98 2.08 -2.77
C ILE A 24 -27.98 3.21 -3.04
N GLU A 25 -28.94 2.97 -3.97
CA GLU A 25 -29.98 3.96 -4.29
C GLU A 25 -30.83 4.31 -3.05
N ASP A 26 -31.03 3.34 -2.17
CA ASP A 26 -31.76 3.52 -0.90
C ASP A 26 -30.85 4.05 0.24
N GLY A 27 -29.52 4.19 0.03
CA GLY A 27 -28.57 4.65 1.05
C GLY A 27 -28.29 3.63 2.16
N THR A 28 -28.57 2.35 1.93
CA THR A 28 -28.32 1.25 2.89
C THR A 28 -26.90 0.69 2.73
N ILE A 29 -26.32 0.81 1.54
CA ILE A 29 -24.96 0.35 1.18
C ILE A 29 -24.17 1.58 0.71
N GLU A 30 -22.96 1.73 1.21
CA GLU A 30 -22.02 2.77 0.77
C GLU A 30 -21.31 2.33 -0.52
N LYS A 31 -20.83 3.30 -1.30
CA LYS A 31 -20.16 3.03 -2.57
C LYS A 31 -18.88 2.20 -2.39
N GLU A 32 -18.16 2.45 -1.33
CA GLU A 32 -16.96 1.73 -0.92
C GLU A 32 -17.27 0.25 -0.63
N GLU A 33 -18.42 -0.03 0.00
CA GLU A 33 -18.89 -1.41 0.26
C GLU A 33 -19.23 -2.13 -1.04
N GLU A 34 -19.88 -1.45 -1.99
CA GLU A 34 -20.16 -1.99 -3.34
C GLU A 34 -18.85 -2.41 -4.03
N ASP A 35 -17.85 -1.53 -4.02
CA ASP A 35 -16.58 -1.76 -4.69
C ASP A 35 -15.86 -2.98 -4.10
N ILE A 36 -15.88 -3.15 -2.78
CA ILE A 36 -15.32 -4.33 -2.10
C ILE A 36 -16.06 -5.59 -2.54
N ILE A 37 -17.38 -5.59 -2.54
CA ILE A 37 -18.18 -6.77 -2.93
C ILE A 37 -17.89 -7.17 -4.37
N LYS A 38 -17.85 -6.20 -5.29
CA LYS A 38 -17.51 -6.45 -6.70
C LYS A 38 -16.10 -7.03 -6.87
N ARG A 39 -15.12 -6.57 -6.06
CA ARG A 39 -13.77 -7.11 -6.08
C ARG A 39 -13.72 -8.53 -5.58
N VAL A 40 -14.49 -8.87 -4.54
CA VAL A 40 -14.60 -10.25 -4.05
C VAL A 40 -15.12 -11.19 -5.13
N PHE A 41 -16.16 -10.83 -5.87
CA PHE A 41 -16.67 -11.64 -6.99
C PHE A 41 -15.61 -11.79 -8.09
N LYS A 42 -14.99 -10.70 -8.50
CA LYS A 42 -13.90 -10.74 -9.50
C LYS A 42 -12.70 -11.56 -9.05
N LEU A 43 -12.44 -11.64 -7.74
CA LEU A 43 -11.32 -12.40 -7.20
C LEU A 43 -11.59 -13.90 -7.25
N ASP A 44 -12.85 -14.34 -7.10
CA ASP A 44 -13.25 -15.74 -7.21
C ASP A 44 -12.96 -16.32 -8.61
N ASP A 45 -13.17 -15.52 -9.64
CA ASP A 45 -12.90 -15.90 -11.03
C ASP A 45 -11.42 -15.90 -11.42
N LYS A 46 -10.54 -15.36 -10.57
CA LYS A 46 -9.10 -15.21 -10.88
C LYS A 46 -8.29 -16.40 -10.40
N LYS A 47 -7.37 -16.82 -11.26
CA LYS A 47 -6.30 -17.76 -10.91
C LYS A 47 -5.12 -17.01 -10.32
N ILE A 48 -4.37 -17.68 -9.44
CA ILE A 48 -3.19 -17.13 -8.77
C ILE A 48 -2.18 -16.55 -9.75
N GLY A 49 -1.94 -17.23 -10.89
CA GLY A 49 -1.02 -16.77 -11.93
C GLY A 49 -1.33 -15.36 -12.49
N SER A 50 -2.59 -14.88 -12.35
CA SER A 50 -2.97 -13.55 -12.83
C SER A 50 -2.77 -12.41 -11.82
N ILE A 51 -2.49 -12.74 -10.54
CA ILE A 51 -2.36 -11.77 -9.45
C ILE A 51 -1.05 -11.90 -8.67
N MET A 52 -0.22 -12.90 -8.99
CA MET A 52 1.07 -13.13 -8.35
C MET A 52 2.10 -12.09 -8.79
N THR A 53 3.09 -11.85 -7.94
CA THR A 53 4.35 -11.22 -8.35
C THR A 53 5.09 -12.19 -9.28
N PRO A 54 5.35 -11.83 -10.56
CA PRO A 54 5.97 -12.73 -11.52
C PRO A 54 7.44 -12.97 -11.18
N ARG A 55 7.97 -14.10 -11.65
CA ARG A 55 9.36 -14.57 -11.39
C ARG A 55 10.42 -13.50 -11.54
N ASN A 56 10.33 -12.71 -12.63
CA ASN A 56 11.32 -11.67 -12.96
C ASN A 56 11.31 -10.46 -12.00
N GLU A 57 10.30 -10.33 -11.18
CA GLU A 57 10.15 -9.27 -10.18
C GLU A 57 10.43 -9.74 -8.75
N ILE A 58 10.69 -11.05 -8.58
CA ILE A 58 11.01 -11.61 -7.27
C ILE A 58 12.40 -11.14 -6.83
N ILE A 59 12.44 -10.48 -5.68
CA ILE A 59 13.69 -10.20 -4.98
C ILE A 59 13.94 -11.35 -4.00
N TRP A 60 15.04 -12.07 -4.21
CA TRP A 60 15.38 -13.25 -3.44
C TRP A 60 16.84 -13.25 -2.98
N ILE A 61 17.14 -14.05 -1.98
CA ILE A 61 18.47 -14.20 -1.39
C ILE A 61 19.11 -15.45 -1.99
N ASP A 62 20.24 -15.26 -2.66
CA ASP A 62 21.07 -16.35 -3.15
C ASP A 62 22.11 -16.71 -2.10
N LEU A 63 22.12 -17.99 -1.66
CA LEU A 63 23.11 -18.45 -0.70
C LEU A 63 24.53 -18.54 -1.27
N GLU A 64 24.66 -18.53 -2.61
CA GLU A 64 25.96 -18.52 -3.30
C GLU A 64 26.51 -17.09 -3.47
N ASP A 65 25.67 -16.07 -3.34
CA ASP A 65 26.10 -14.67 -3.39
C ASP A 65 26.87 -14.25 -2.15
N ASP A 66 27.72 -13.25 -2.33
CA ASP A 66 28.41 -12.60 -1.19
C ASP A 66 27.40 -11.98 -0.20
N ARG A 67 27.69 -12.07 1.09
CA ARG A 67 26.83 -11.51 2.15
C ARG A 67 26.51 -10.03 1.96
N ASP A 68 27.46 -9.26 1.44
CA ASP A 68 27.27 -7.83 1.20
C ASP A 68 26.27 -7.58 0.05
N VAL A 69 26.25 -8.43 -0.98
CA VAL A 69 25.25 -8.37 -2.06
C VAL A 69 23.85 -8.61 -1.52
N ASN A 70 23.67 -9.69 -0.76
CA ASN A 70 22.38 -10.02 -0.16
C ASN A 70 21.92 -8.96 0.85
N LYS A 71 22.85 -8.36 1.60
CA LYS A 71 22.55 -7.26 2.52
C LYS A 71 21.99 -6.04 1.80
N VAL A 72 22.59 -5.66 0.67
CA VAL A 72 22.09 -4.55 -0.16
C VAL A 72 20.69 -4.84 -0.67
N LYS A 73 20.45 -6.06 -1.23
CA LYS A 73 19.12 -6.50 -1.67
C LYS A 73 18.06 -6.35 -0.57
N ILE A 74 18.38 -6.76 0.67
CA ILE A 74 17.45 -6.67 1.82
C ILE A 74 17.14 -5.21 2.18
N ILE A 75 18.16 -4.35 2.23
CA ILE A 75 18.00 -2.97 2.66
C ILE A 75 17.25 -2.14 1.60
N GLU A 76 17.61 -2.30 0.32
CA GLU A 76 17.05 -1.49 -0.77
C GLU A 76 15.62 -1.90 -1.14
N SER A 77 15.29 -3.19 -1.00
CA SER A 77 13.98 -3.70 -1.42
C SER A 77 12.84 -3.34 -0.47
N LYS A 78 13.14 -2.94 0.77
CA LYS A 78 12.15 -2.68 1.83
C LYS A 78 11.15 -3.84 2.09
N ARG A 79 11.43 -5.04 1.59
CA ARG A 79 10.59 -6.22 1.76
C ARG A 79 10.80 -6.83 3.15
N SER A 80 9.75 -7.39 3.73
CA SER A 80 9.80 -8.02 5.05
C SER A 80 10.11 -9.52 5.00
N ILE A 81 9.88 -10.17 3.86
CA ILE A 81 10.08 -11.62 3.64
C ILE A 81 10.77 -11.83 2.30
N PHE A 82 11.74 -12.74 2.28
CA PHE A 82 12.54 -13.06 1.10
C PHE A 82 12.55 -14.56 0.84
N PRO A 83 12.33 -15.00 -0.41
CA PRO A 83 12.69 -16.33 -0.85
C PRO A 83 14.20 -16.55 -0.74
N ILE A 84 14.61 -17.78 -0.42
CA ILE A 84 16.01 -18.21 -0.40
C ILE A 84 16.16 -19.36 -1.37
N ALA A 85 17.19 -19.28 -2.21
CA ALA A 85 17.58 -20.33 -3.15
C ALA A 85 19.10 -20.44 -3.22
N SER A 86 19.63 -21.43 -3.96
CA SER A 86 21.06 -21.65 -4.15
C SER A 86 21.38 -21.61 -5.64
N GLY A 87 21.99 -20.52 -6.11
CA GLY A 87 22.40 -20.30 -7.49
C GLY A 87 21.28 -19.94 -8.45
N GLU A 88 20.17 -20.70 -8.44
CA GLU A 88 18.98 -20.43 -9.26
C GLU A 88 17.71 -20.41 -8.40
N LEU A 89 16.71 -19.61 -8.79
CA LEU A 89 15.47 -19.48 -8.05
C LEU A 89 14.68 -20.79 -8.00
N ASP A 90 14.87 -21.70 -8.98
CA ASP A 90 14.25 -23.03 -9.01
C ASP A 90 14.83 -23.96 -7.95
N ASP A 91 16.08 -23.73 -7.52
CA ASP A 91 16.69 -24.42 -6.36
C ASP A 91 16.23 -23.78 -5.03
N PHE A 92 14.94 -23.54 -4.95
CA PHE A 92 14.28 -22.90 -3.82
C PHE A 92 14.37 -23.74 -2.54
N ILE A 93 14.83 -23.11 -1.45
CA ILE A 93 15.05 -23.76 -0.17
C ILE A 93 13.93 -23.42 0.84
N GLY A 94 13.51 -22.16 0.84
CA GLY A 94 12.51 -21.66 1.76
C GLY A 94 12.42 -20.15 1.76
N VAL A 95 11.83 -19.57 2.81
CA VAL A 95 11.72 -18.12 2.98
C VAL A 95 12.27 -17.72 4.34
N VAL A 96 12.71 -16.45 4.43
CA VAL A 96 13.25 -15.86 5.64
C VAL A 96 12.62 -14.48 5.87
N GLN A 97 12.42 -14.12 7.12
CA GLN A 97 11.97 -12.76 7.47
C GLN A 97 13.18 -11.84 7.69
N ALA A 98 13.10 -10.62 7.18
CA ALA A 98 14.16 -9.61 7.33
C ALA A 98 14.56 -9.41 8.81
N LYS A 99 13.57 -9.40 9.72
CA LYS A 99 13.82 -9.28 11.18
C LYS A 99 14.64 -10.44 11.76
N ASP A 100 14.45 -11.66 11.22
CA ASP A 100 15.20 -12.85 11.70
C ASP A 100 16.65 -12.75 11.24
N ILE A 101 16.90 -12.25 10.00
CA ILE A 101 18.24 -12.00 9.48
C ILE A 101 18.92 -10.90 10.33
N LEU A 102 18.23 -9.79 10.61
CA LEU A 102 18.79 -8.71 11.43
C LEU A 102 19.13 -9.22 12.84
N SER A 103 18.20 -9.97 13.48
CA SER A 103 18.45 -10.52 14.80
C SER A 103 19.70 -11.43 14.81
N ALA A 104 19.88 -12.17 13.76
CA ALA A 104 21.03 -13.05 13.56
C ALA A 104 22.34 -12.26 13.35
N MET A 105 22.30 -11.14 12.65
CA MET A 105 23.48 -10.29 12.44
C MET A 105 23.96 -9.61 13.72
N PHE A 106 23.06 -9.38 14.69
CA PHE A 106 23.38 -8.80 15.99
C PHE A 106 23.76 -9.83 17.07
N SER A 107 23.56 -11.13 16.81
CA SER A 107 23.99 -12.18 17.74
C SER A 107 25.47 -12.46 17.56
N GLU A 108 26.22 -12.58 18.68
CA GLU A 108 27.64 -12.96 18.69
C GLU A 108 27.88 -14.46 18.37
N GLU A 109 26.82 -15.26 18.32
CA GLU A 109 26.87 -16.69 17.98
C GLU A 109 26.99 -16.88 16.47
N LYS A 110 27.68 -17.98 16.07
CA LYS A 110 27.72 -18.37 14.65
C LYS A 110 26.31 -18.62 14.16
N PHE A 111 25.83 -17.71 13.36
CA PHE A 111 24.53 -17.72 12.77
C PHE A 111 24.41 -18.85 11.73
N ASP A 112 23.45 -19.73 11.97
CA ASP A 112 23.08 -20.79 11.04
C ASP A 112 21.79 -20.38 10.34
N VAL A 113 21.89 -20.06 9.05
CA VAL A 113 20.76 -19.63 8.21
C VAL A 113 19.66 -20.68 8.21
N GLU A 114 19.99 -21.98 8.30
CA GLU A 114 19.03 -23.08 8.29
C GLU A 114 18.02 -23.00 9.44
N GLN A 115 18.39 -22.38 10.57
CA GLN A 115 17.51 -22.27 11.74
C GLN A 115 16.40 -21.23 11.59
N ILE A 116 16.54 -20.27 10.66
CA ILE A 116 15.55 -19.21 10.42
C ILE A 116 14.74 -19.42 9.14
N ILE A 117 15.15 -20.38 8.30
CA ILE A 117 14.43 -20.71 7.09
C ILE A 117 13.10 -21.36 7.46
N LYS A 118 12.03 -20.84 6.90
CA LYS A 118 10.67 -21.37 7.01
C LYS A 118 10.24 -21.93 5.66
N LYS A 119 9.49 -23.02 5.68
CA LYS A 119 8.90 -23.57 4.46
C LYS A 119 7.58 -22.85 4.20
N PRO A 120 7.43 -22.15 3.08
CA PRO A 120 6.17 -21.56 2.69
C PRO A 120 5.26 -22.61 2.06
N LEU A 121 4.02 -22.25 1.83
CA LEU A 121 3.12 -22.98 0.96
C LEU A 121 3.64 -22.92 -0.48
N VAL A 122 3.51 -24.02 -1.22
CA VAL A 122 3.82 -24.10 -2.65
C VAL A 122 2.56 -24.53 -3.39
N VAL A 123 2.13 -23.78 -4.38
CA VAL A 123 0.88 -23.99 -5.11
C VAL A 123 1.07 -23.86 -6.62
N SER A 124 0.14 -24.41 -7.39
CA SER A 124 0.11 -24.23 -8.84
C SER A 124 -0.44 -22.84 -9.21
N GLU A 125 0.07 -22.26 -10.29
CA GLU A 125 -0.46 -21.01 -10.88
C GLU A 125 -1.93 -21.09 -11.30
N HIS A 126 -2.46 -22.32 -11.48
CA HIS A 126 -3.84 -22.59 -11.88
C HIS A 126 -4.82 -22.66 -10.70
N LEU A 127 -4.33 -22.58 -9.45
CA LEU A 127 -5.18 -22.59 -8.27
C LEU A 127 -6.08 -21.34 -8.26
N GLU A 128 -7.32 -21.51 -7.85
CA GLU A 128 -8.26 -20.39 -7.66
C GLU A 128 -7.85 -19.54 -6.45
N THR A 129 -8.04 -18.24 -6.55
CA THR A 129 -7.56 -17.30 -5.53
C THR A 129 -8.22 -17.52 -4.16
N LEU A 130 -9.52 -17.84 -4.14
CA LEU A 130 -10.22 -18.11 -2.87
C LEU A 130 -9.78 -19.43 -2.23
N ASP A 131 -9.33 -20.40 -3.01
CA ASP A 131 -8.76 -21.63 -2.46
C ASP A 131 -7.44 -21.35 -1.74
N LEU A 132 -6.60 -20.45 -2.29
CA LEU A 132 -5.39 -20.01 -1.58
C LEU A 132 -5.73 -19.30 -0.25
N VAL A 133 -6.79 -18.50 -0.19
CA VAL A 133 -7.26 -17.88 1.07
C VAL A 133 -7.63 -18.96 2.10
N ARG A 134 -8.24 -20.07 1.67
CA ARG A 134 -8.56 -21.22 2.55
C ARG A 134 -7.29 -21.91 3.04
N GLU A 135 -6.34 -22.13 2.15
CA GLU A 135 -5.03 -22.72 2.49
C GLU A 135 -4.28 -21.86 3.53
N PHE A 136 -4.26 -20.55 3.38
CA PHE A 136 -3.66 -19.66 4.39
C PHE A 136 -4.35 -19.75 5.76
N LYS A 137 -5.67 -19.93 5.81
CA LYS A 137 -6.42 -20.07 7.06
C LYS A 137 -6.14 -21.42 7.75
N GLU A 138 -6.02 -22.49 6.97
CA GLU A 138 -5.84 -23.84 7.51
C GLU A 138 -4.41 -24.10 8.00
N ASN A 139 -3.42 -23.52 7.33
CA ASN A 139 -1.99 -23.74 7.65
C ASN A 139 -1.47 -22.96 8.86
N ASN A 140 -2.33 -22.30 9.68
CA ASN A 140 -1.96 -21.53 10.88
C ASN A 140 -0.73 -20.61 10.66
N GLY A 141 -0.65 -20.03 9.51
CA GLY A 141 0.37 -19.30 8.80
C GLY A 141 1.42 -18.56 9.60
N HIS A 142 2.53 -19.24 9.87
CA HIS A 142 3.75 -18.55 10.29
C HIS A 142 4.44 -17.80 9.15
N VAL A 143 4.01 -18.02 7.90
CA VAL A 143 4.56 -17.39 6.70
C VAL A 143 3.42 -16.93 5.80
N HIS A 144 3.26 -15.63 5.65
CA HIS A 144 2.23 -15.02 4.80
C HIS A 144 2.70 -14.88 3.34
N MET A 145 3.47 -15.86 2.86
CA MET A 145 3.98 -15.90 1.49
C MET A 145 3.84 -17.33 0.95
N THR A 146 3.45 -17.42 -0.31
CA THR A 146 3.29 -18.68 -1.06
C THR A 146 4.14 -18.60 -2.31
N ILE A 147 4.85 -19.68 -2.64
CA ILE A 147 5.57 -19.82 -3.91
C ILE A 147 4.63 -20.46 -4.92
N VAL A 148 4.61 -19.90 -6.11
CA VAL A 148 3.78 -20.36 -7.23
C VAL A 148 4.67 -21.07 -8.23
N VAL A 149 4.27 -22.27 -8.63
CA VAL A 149 5.05 -23.13 -9.53
C VAL A 149 4.21 -23.60 -10.72
N ASP A 150 4.92 -23.91 -11.81
CA ASP A 150 4.35 -24.59 -12.98
C ASP A 150 4.18 -26.10 -12.77
N GLU A 151 3.77 -26.83 -13.81
CA GLU A 151 3.59 -28.28 -13.80
C GLU A 151 4.91 -29.06 -13.66
N PHE A 152 6.05 -28.42 -13.89
CA PHE A 152 7.38 -29.00 -13.82
C PHE A 152 8.05 -28.71 -12.48
N GLY A 153 7.45 -27.84 -11.65
CA GLY A 153 7.97 -27.43 -10.37
C GLY A 153 8.89 -26.20 -10.43
N SER A 154 8.97 -25.53 -11.61
CA SER A 154 9.73 -24.28 -11.73
C SER A 154 8.95 -23.13 -11.09
N VAL A 155 9.67 -22.22 -10.45
CA VAL A 155 9.07 -21.05 -9.81
C VAL A 155 8.61 -20.04 -10.86
N GLU A 156 7.30 -19.82 -10.93
CA GLU A 156 6.68 -18.85 -11.83
C GLU A 156 6.42 -17.50 -11.15
N GLY A 157 6.25 -17.52 -9.83
CA GLY A 157 5.95 -16.32 -9.07
C GLY A 157 5.86 -16.54 -7.56
N LEU A 158 5.46 -15.52 -6.86
CA LEU A 158 5.07 -15.59 -5.47
C LEU A 158 3.81 -14.76 -5.21
N ILE A 159 3.10 -15.08 -4.17
CA ILE A 159 1.95 -14.31 -3.69
C ILE A 159 1.98 -14.21 -2.18
N THR A 160 1.65 -13.04 -1.66
CA THR A 160 1.54 -12.79 -0.22
C THR A 160 0.09 -12.64 0.22
N LEU A 161 -0.16 -12.71 1.51
CA LEU A 161 -1.49 -12.41 2.06
C LEU A 161 -1.88 -10.95 1.77
N ASN A 162 -0.91 -10.03 1.72
CA ASN A 162 -1.15 -8.64 1.38
C ASN A 162 -1.68 -8.48 -0.05
N ASP A 163 -1.10 -9.20 -1.03
CA ASP A 163 -1.56 -9.17 -2.42
C ASP A 163 -3.03 -9.64 -2.54
N LEU A 164 -3.42 -10.65 -1.74
CA LEU A 164 -4.81 -11.10 -1.68
C LEU A 164 -5.74 -10.07 -1.04
N LEU A 165 -5.29 -9.42 0.04
CA LEU A 165 -6.05 -8.36 0.70
C LEU A 165 -6.21 -7.14 -0.21
N GLU A 166 -5.17 -6.76 -0.92
CA GLU A 166 -5.19 -5.69 -1.93
C GLU A 166 -6.16 -6.01 -3.07
N GLY A 167 -6.20 -7.28 -3.49
CA GLY A 167 -7.20 -7.76 -4.45
C GLY A 167 -8.65 -7.58 -4.01
N ILE A 168 -8.92 -7.57 -2.69
CA ILE A 168 -10.25 -7.41 -2.09
C ILE A 168 -10.57 -5.94 -1.78
N VAL A 169 -9.67 -5.27 -1.07
CA VAL A 169 -9.89 -3.90 -0.56
C VAL A 169 -9.54 -2.85 -1.62
N GLY A 170 -8.69 -3.20 -2.59
CA GLY A 170 -8.05 -2.30 -3.55
C GLY A 170 -6.69 -1.87 -3.04
N GLU A 171 -6.03 -1.00 -3.79
CA GLU A 171 -4.73 -0.46 -3.37
C GLU A 171 -4.82 0.03 -1.93
N ILE A 172 -4.11 -0.68 -1.06
CA ILE A 172 -3.94 -0.25 0.33
C ILE A 172 -2.67 0.61 0.29
N PRO A 173 -2.76 1.94 0.47
CA PRO A 173 -1.57 2.78 0.50
C PRO A 173 -0.60 2.20 1.54
N GLY A 174 0.46 1.55 1.04
CA GLY A 174 1.67 1.22 1.73
C GLY A 174 1.61 0.59 3.11
N ILE A 175 1.24 -0.69 3.20
CA ILE A 175 1.75 -1.49 4.34
C ILE A 175 3.26 -1.82 4.13
N ASP A 176 3.76 -1.80 2.90
CA ASP A 176 5.16 -2.06 2.53
C ASP A 176 5.84 -0.88 1.80
N GLU A 177 5.10 0.12 1.38
CA GLU A 177 5.60 1.42 1.02
C GLU A 177 5.25 2.37 2.18
N GLU A 178 6.19 2.65 3.06
CA GLU A 178 6.27 3.98 3.61
C GLU A 178 6.51 4.91 2.41
N ASP A 179 5.46 5.27 1.71
CA ASP A 179 5.41 6.52 1.00
C ASP A 179 5.46 7.58 2.11
N GLU A 180 6.69 7.79 2.59
CA GLU A 180 6.95 8.97 3.40
C GLU A 180 6.48 10.14 2.56
N PRO A 181 5.49 10.89 3.05
CA PRO A 181 4.99 12.04 2.32
C PRO A 181 6.17 12.88 1.87
N LYS A 182 6.30 13.14 0.58
CA LYS A 182 7.49 13.78 0.01
C LYS A 182 7.27 15.27 -0.16
N ALA A 183 8.32 16.04 0.11
CA ALA A 183 8.44 17.43 -0.30
C ALA A 183 9.60 17.51 -1.29
N VAL A 184 9.31 17.86 -2.54
CA VAL A 184 10.30 17.88 -3.63
C VAL A 184 10.40 19.30 -4.18
N GLU A 185 11.59 19.88 -4.10
CA GLU A 185 11.88 21.17 -4.73
C GLU A 185 11.99 21.03 -6.24
N ARG A 186 11.37 21.94 -6.97
CA ARG A 186 11.37 22.00 -8.42
C ARG A 186 12.40 23.03 -8.92
N ASP A 187 12.79 22.91 -10.19
CA ASP A 187 13.78 23.80 -10.81
C ASP A 187 13.36 25.28 -10.81
N ASP A 188 12.08 25.57 -10.66
CA ASP A 188 11.51 26.92 -10.61
C ASP A 188 11.42 27.50 -9.19
N GLY A 189 11.92 26.80 -8.18
CA GLY A 189 11.89 27.21 -6.77
C GLY A 189 10.57 26.97 -6.07
N THR A 190 9.59 26.34 -6.74
CA THR A 190 8.36 25.87 -6.10
C THR A 190 8.57 24.49 -5.50
N TRP A 191 7.70 24.07 -4.57
CA TRP A 191 7.76 22.77 -3.93
C TRP A 191 6.50 21.97 -4.22
N LEU A 192 6.67 20.75 -4.73
CA LEU A 192 5.58 19.79 -4.83
C LEU A 192 5.57 18.93 -3.57
N ILE A 193 4.49 19.04 -2.80
CA ILE A 193 4.40 18.43 -1.47
C ILE A 193 3.16 17.55 -1.40
N ASP A 194 3.30 16.36 -0.82
CA ASP A 194 2.19 15.46 -0.56
C ASP A 194 1.23 16.06 0.46
N GLY A 195 -0.07 15.94 0.23
CA GLY A 195 -1.08 16.44 1.17
C GLY A 195 -0.95 15.86 2.57
N ARG A 196 -0.48 14.61 2.69
CA ARG A 196 -0.21 13.92 3.95
C ARG A 196 1.09 14.34 4.62
N TYR A 197 1.85 15.29 4.03
CA TYR A 197 3.11 15.76 4.61
C TYR A 197 2.89 16.34 6.00
N PRO A 198 3.66 15.88 7.04
CA PRO A 198 3.49 16.35 8.41
C PRO A 198 3.72 17.86 8.50
N ILE A 199 2.81 18.56 9.18
CA ILE A 199 2.85 20.04 9.26
C ILE A 199 4.04 20.53 10.09
N ASP A 200 4.46 19.77 11.08
CA ASP A 200 5.66 20.02 11.90
C ASP A 200 6.92 20.02 11.05
N ARG A 201 7.08 19.02 10.17
CA ARG A 201 8.21 18.96 9.22
C ARG A 201 8.15 20.11 8.20
N PHE A 202 6.94 20.47 7.74
CA PHE A 202 6.75 21.63 6.87
C PHE A 202 7.20 22.90 7.58
N ALA A 203 6.83 23.07 8.84
CA ALA A 203 7.19 24.22 9.65
C ALA A 203 8.73 24.34 9.85
N GLU A 204 9.41 23.20 10.06
CA GLU A 204 10.88 23.17 10.18
C GLU A 204 11.59 23.60 8.89
N ILE A 205 11.12 23.13 7.72
CA ILE A 205 11.77 23.43 6.43
C ILE A 205 11.55 24.88 6.01
N PHE A 206 10.33 25.39 6.21
CA PHE A 206 9.92 26.69 5.66
C PHE A 206 9.83 27.80 6.71
N ASP A 207 10.27 27.59 7.95
CA ASP A 207 10.07 28.52 9.08
C ASP A 207 8.61 29.00 9.16
N PHE A 208 7.68 28.02 9.04
CA PHE A 208 6.24 28.24 9.05
C PHE A 208 5.73 28.16 10.50
N LYS A 209 4.94 29.15 10.91
CA LYS A 209 4.41 29.20 12.27
C LYS A 209 3.03 28.57 12.34
N PHE A 210 2.88 27.55 13.17
CA PHE A 210 1.59 26.96 13.52
C PHE A 210 1.58 26.64 15.03
N ASN A 211 0.39 26.54 15.60
CA ASN A 211 0.24 26.28 17.04
C ASN A 211 -0.34 24.87 17.26
N GLU A 212 0.50 23.91 17.64
CA GLU A 212 0.12 22.51 17.87
C GLU A 212 -1.02 22.33 18.90
N GLU A 213 -1.14 23.23 19.89
CA GLU A 213 -2.14 23.13 20.95
C GLU A 213 -3.53 23.65 20.55
N GLU A 214 -3.58 24.58 19.58
CA GLU A 214 -4.83 25.22 19.15
C GLU A 214 -5.29 24.69 17.77
N ASP A 215 -4.37 24.21 16.94
CA ASP A 215 -4.61 23.78 15.58
C ASP A 215 -4.88 22.26 15.53
N ASN A 216 -6.09 21.85 15.13
CA ASN A 216 -6.53 20.47 15.08
C ASN A 216 -6.12 19.73 13.79
N TYR A 217 -4.97 20.07 13.19
CA TYR A 217 -4.45 19.40 12.00
C TYR A 217 -3.00 18.95 12.19
N THR A 218 -2.67 17.82 11.61
CA THR A 218 -1.33 17.21 11.70
C THR A 218 -0.63 17.12 10.36
N THR A 219 -1.33 17.47 9.25
CA THR A 219 -0.83 17.38 7.88
C THR A 219 -1.06 18.68 7.13
N LEU A 220 -0.32 18.87 6.02
CA LEU A 220 -0.46 20.03 5.15
C LEU A 220 -1.87 20.10 4.53
N ALA A 221 -2.45 18.95 4.11
CA ALA A 221 -3.84 18.91 3.66
C ALA A 221 -4.83 19.33 4.76
N GLY A 222 -4.62 18.88 6.00
CA GLY A 222 -5.43 19.30 7.15
C GLY A 222 -5.36 20.80 7.39
N PHE A 223 -4.17 21.40 7.26
CA PHE A 223 -4.00 22.87 7.31
C PHE A 223 -4.80 23.57 6.20
N ILE A 224 -4.67 23.11 4.93
CA ILE A 224 -5.42 23.69 3.81
C ILE A 224 -6.94 23.59 4.06
N LEU A 225 -7.43 22.47 4.55
CA LEU A 225 -8.85 22.30 4.90
C LEU A 225 -9.28 23.28 6.00
N SER A 226 -8.42 23.57 6.98
CA SER A 226 -8.73 24.52 8.06
C SER A 226 -8.88 25.95 7.55
N ILE A 227 -8.03 26.39 6.61
CA ILE A 227 -8.08 27.75 6.06
C ILE A 227 -9.13 27.90 4.94
N SER A 228 -9.44 26.82 4.20
CA SER A 228 -10.44 26.83 3.13
C SER A 228 -11.88 26.78 3.66
N GLY A 229 -12.09 26.11 4.80
CA GLY A 229 -13.41 25.88 5.37
C GLY A 229 -14.31 24.93 4.56
N THR A 230 -13.86 24.47 3.41
CA THR A 230 -14.55 23.53 2.51
C THR A 230 -13.53 22.62 1.83
N ILE A 231 -14.00 21.49 1.29
CA ILE A 231 -13.12 20.62 0.48
C ILE A 231 -12.74 21.41 -0.80
N PRO A 232 -11.44 21.63 -1.06
CA PRO A 232 -10.99 22.35 -2.26
C PRO A 232 -11.24 21.53 -3.53
N ASN A 233 -11.14 22.20 -4.67
CA ASN A 233 -11.04 21.56 -5.97
C ASN A 233 -9.61 21.67 -6.50
N GLU A 234 -9.27 20.83 -7.49
CA GLU A 234 -8.03 21.01 -8.24
C GLU A 234 -7.92 22.43 -8.81
N LYS A 235 -6.72 22.99 -8.76
CA LYS A 235 -6.35 24.35 -9.19
C LYS A 235 -6.83 25.47 -8.25
N ASP A 236 -7.51 25.16 -7.16
CA ASP A 236 -7.78 26.17 -6.14
C ASP A 236 -6.47 26.64 -5.51
N LYS A 237 -6.42 27.94 -5.21
CA LYS A 237 -5.23 28.57 -4.62
C LYS A 237 -5.60 29.25 -3.32
N TYR A 238 -4.80 28.97 -2.30
CA TYR A 238 -4.92 29.58 -0.98
C TYR A 238 -3.65 30.34 -0.65
N THR A 239 -3.77 31.56 -0.19
CA THR A 239 -2.63 32.37 0.26
C THR A 239 -2.69 32.46 1.78
N TYR A 240 -1.60 32.12 2.42
CA TYR A 240 -1.43 32.25 3.86
C TYR A 240 -0.03 32.77 4.16
N GLU A 241 0.06 33.94 4.81
CA GLU A 241 1.30 34.68 5.00
C GLU A 241 2.07 34.84 3.68
N ARG A 242 3.30 34.36 3.60
CA ARG A 242 4.15 34.42 2.41
C ARG A 242 4.00 33.22 1.46
N PHE A 243 3.12 32.28 1.77
CA PHE A 243 2.96 31.07 0.99
C PHE A 243 1.71 31.09 0.12
N ILE A 244 1.84 30.57 -1.09
CA ILE A 244 0.72 30.25 -1.98
C ILE A 244 0.66 28.73 -2.10
N PHE A 245 -0.48 28.14 -1.75
CA PHE A 245 -0.77 26.71 -1.85
C PHE A 245 -1.73 26.50 -3.03
N GLU A 246 -1.29 25.84 -4.07
CA GLU A 246 -2.12 25.46 -5.22
C GLU A 246 -2.40 23.96 -5.15
N ILE A 247 -3.66 23.56 -5.21
CA ILE A 247 -4.07 22.16 -5.22
C ILE A 247 -3.83 21.59 -6.60
N ILE A 248 -2.92 20.62 -6.70
CA ILE A 248 -2.54 20.00 -7.97
C ILE A 248 -3.35 18.76 -8.26
N ASP A 249 -3.58 17.94 -7.22
CA ASP A 249 -4.27 16.66 -7.37
C ASP A 249 -5.10 16.34 -6.13
N ILE A 250 -6.28 15.70 -6.38
CA ILE A 250 -7.21 15.27 -5.34
C ILE A 250 -7.61 13.83 -5.64
N ASP A 251 -7.33 12.92 -4.71
CA ASP A 251 -7.80 11.55 -4.77
C ASP A 251 -9.07 11.39 -3.90
N GLY A 252 -10.22 11.18 -4.58
CA GLY A 252 -11.53 11.11 -3.93
C GLY A 252 -11.88 12.41 -3.18
N HIS A 253 -11.72 12.42 -1.87
CA HIS A 253 -11.95 13.60 -1.01
C HIS A 253 -10.68 14.06 -0.30
N GLN A 254 -9.54 13.46 -0.63
CA GLN A 254 -8.25 13.76 -0.02
C GLN A 254 -7.38 14.56 -0.98
N ILE A 255 -6.79 15.65 -0.49
CA ILE A 255 -5.78 16.42 -1.23
C ILE A 255 -4.52 15.53 -1.31
N ASP A 256 -4.13 15.13 -2.54
CA ASP A 256 -2.94 14.30 -2.74
C ASP A 256 -1.68 15.13 -2.94
N LYS A 257 -1.72 16.13 -3.84
CA LYS A 257 -0.55 16.96 -4.18
C LYS A 257 -0.85 18.44 -4.08
N ILE A 258 0.07 19.16 -3.45
CA ILE A 258 0.00 20.62 -3.25
C ILE A 258 1.28 21.24 -3.81
N LEU A 259 1.14 22.24 -4.66
CA LEU A 259 2.26 23.08 -5.09
C LEU A 259 2.38 24.28 -4.15
N VAL A 260 3.51 24.38 -3.49
CA VAL A 260 3.80 25.47 -2.55
C VAL A 260 4.78 26.43 -3.18
N THR A 261 4.42 27.71 -3.19
CA THR A 261 5.29 28.81 -3.60
C THR A 261 5.58 29.68 -2.38
N ASP A 262 6.85 29.80 -2.01
CA ASP A 262 7.31 30.76 -0.99
C ASP A 262 7.67 32.09 -1.68
N LEU A 263 6.94 33.15 -1.35
CA LEU A 263 7.15 34.49 -1.93
C LEU A 263 8.36 35.21 -1.30
N GLY A 264 8.99 34.59 -0.29
CA GLY A 264 10.06 35.22 0.47
C GLY A 264 9.55 36.27 1.46
N VAL A 265 10.43 36.74 2.32
CA VAL A 265 10.16 37.84 3.23
C VAL A 265 10.42 39.15 2.45
N GLU A 266 9.36 39.75 1.87
CA GLU A 266 9.46 41.17 1.55
C GLU A 266 9.53 41.91 2.88
N GLU A 267 10.63 42.63 3.11
CA GLU A 267 10.73 43.61 4.19
C GLU A 267 9.63 44.66 3.89
N VAL A 268 8.53 44.58 4.62
CA VAL A 268 7.51 45.63 4.63
C VAL A 268 8.18 46.81 5.36
N GLU A 269 8.72 47.76 4.61
CA GLU A 269 9.05 49.05 5.14
C GLU A 269 7.75 49.66 5.67
N VAL A 270 7.58 49.66 6.99
CA VAL A 270 6.54 50.42 7.66
C VAL A 270 6.94 51.88 7.52
N GLU A 271 6.37 52.62 6.55
CA GLU A 271 6.38 54.08 6.57
C GLU A 271 5.62 54.52 7.83
N GLU A 272 6.35 54.90 8.87
CA GLU A 272 5.81 55.68 9.96
C GLU A 272 5.45 57.07 9.39
N GLU A 273 4.18 57.30 9.12
CA GLU A 273 3.66 58.65 8.92
C GLU A 273 3.70 59.38 10.27
N GLU A 274 4.49 60.49 10.30
CA GLU A 274 4.51 61.51 11.35
C GLU A 274 3.20 62.30 11.46
#